data_b3bacbfbe15a21ed7629a874ee8ab080
#
_entry.id   b3bacbfbe15a21ed7629a874ee8ab080
#
_cell.length_a   1.000
_cell.length_b   1.000
_cell.length_c   1.000
_cell.angle_alpha   90.00
_cell.angle_beta   90.00
_cell.angle_gamma   90.00
#
_symmetry.space_group_name_H-M   'P 1'
#
loop_
_entity.id
_entity.type
_entity.pdbx_description
1 polymer ?
#
loop_
_entity_poly.entity_id
_entity_poly.type
_entity_poly.pdbx_seq_one_letter_code
_entity_poly.pdbx_strand_id
1 'polypeptide(L)'
;HLIKLGVAVAKFAGENVLFQSTVPILSAVLPGGERAQFVMSPACRADTVSLTIRKPSFDVRTLDTYISDGFFDRIQAANRLNTADGELLERYKHIHDMPQANERRAEFLQRCVELGKNVVIAGETGSGKTTFMKALMQCIPTSERIITIEDVPELVYGLPNHDNPVSYTHLRA
;
A
#
# COMPACT_ATOMS: atom_id res chain seq x y z
N HIS A 1 -4.77 -27.79 17.99
CA HIS A 1 -5.28 -26.46 18.41
C HIS A 1 -5.39 -25.47 17.24
N LEU A 2 -4.42 -25.44 16.29
CA LEU A 2 -4.43 -24.50 15.14
C LEU A 2 -5.62 -24.70 14.20
N ILE A 3 -6.09 -25.93 13.98
CA ILE A 3 -7.29 -26.20 13.17
C ILE A 3 -8.52 -25.52 13.82
N LYS A 4 -8.68 -25.68 15.14
CA LYS A 4 -9.80 -25.04 15.87
C LYS A 4 -9.73 -23.52 15.77
N LEU A 5 -8.52 -22.95 15.84
CA LEU A 5 -8.32 -21.52 15.63
C LEU A 5 -8.72 -21.11 14.21
N GLY A 6 -8.27 -21.85 13.19
CA GLY A 6 -8.64 -21.59 11.80
C GLY A 6 -10.16 -21.66 11.57
N VAL A 7 -10.84 -22.64 12.15
CA VAL A 7 -12.30 -22.75 12.09
C VAL A 7 -13.00 -21.56 12.79
N ALA A 8 -12.46 -21.11 13.93
CA ALA A 8 -13.01 -19.94 14.63
C ALA A 8 -12.83 -18.66 13.80
N VAL A 9 -11.64 -18.48 13.19
CA VAL A 9 -11.35 -17.36 12.30
C VAL A 9 -12.23 -17.40 11.04
N ALA A 10 -12.47 -18.60 10.47
CA ALA A 10 -13.38 -18.75 9.33
C ALA A 10 -14.80 -18.27 9.66
N LYS A 11 -15.32 -18.67 10.82
CA LYS A 11 -16.65 -18.22 11.30
C LYS A 11 -16.70 -16.72 11.55
N PHE A 12 -15.61 -16.13 12.03
CA PHE A 12 -15.52 -14.69 12.23
C PHE A 12 -15.47 -13.93 10.90
N ALA A 13 -14.80 -14.49 9.88
CA ALA A 13 -14.67 -13.89 8.57
C ALA A 13 -15.96 -13.89 7.74
N GLY A 14 -16.94 -14.76 8.07
CA GLY A 14 -18.26 -14.78 7.44
C GLY A 14 -18.93 -16.14 7.49
N GLU A 15 -20.26 -16.17 7.36
CA GLU A 15 -21.07 -17.38 7.45
C GLU A 15 -20.75 -18.45 6.40
N ASN A 16 -20.25 -18.03 5.23
CA ASN A 16 -19.93 -18.93 4.11
C ASN A 16 -18.44 -19.26 4.00
N VAL A 17 -17.62 -18.84 4.97
CA VAL A 17 -16.18 -19.11 4.97
C VAL A 17 -15.91 -20.43 5.70
N LEU A 18 -15.30 -21.38 4.99
CA LEU A 18 -15.03 -22.72 5.50
C LEU A 18 -13.52 -22.95 5.62
N PHE A 19 -13.13 -23.70 6.65
CA PHE A 19 -11.77 -24.23 6.80
C PHE A 19 -11.86 -25.70 7.21
N GLN A 20 -11.68 -26.57 6.22
CA GLN A 20 -11.82 -28.04 6.37
C GLN A 20 -11.03 -28.75 5.26
N SER A 21 -10.94 -30.08 5.31
CA SER A 21 -10.14 -30.86 4.35
C SER A 21 -10.52 -30.64 2.88
N THR A 22 -11.77 -30.31 2.60
CA THR A 22 -12.25 -29.98 1.23
C THR A 22 -11.98 -28.55 0.83
N VAL A 23 -11.73 -27.66 1.81
CA VAL A 23 -11.36 -26.24 1.62
C VAL A 23 -10.17 -25.96 2.55
N PRO A 24 -8.97 -26.45 2.18
CA PRO A 24 -7.84 -26.54 3.10
C PRO A 24 -7.05 -25.23 3.25
N ILE A 25 -7.42 -24.19 2.52
CA ILE A 25 -6.77 -22.87 2.56
C ILE A 25 -7.79 -21.83 3.01
N LEU A 26 -7.45 -21.11 4.08
CA LEU A 26 -8.24 -19.99 4.59
C LEU A 26 -7.38 -18.72 4.57
N SER A 27 -7.85 -17.70 3.89
CA SER A 27 -7.32 -16.33 3.99
C SER A 27 -8.35 -15.45 4.69
N ALA A 28 -7.97 -14.79 5.77
CA ALA A 28 -8.86 -13.98 6.57
C ALA A 28 -8.15 -12.75 7.13
N VAL A 29 -8.95 -11.74 7.50
CA VAL A 29 -8.48 -10.59 8.28
C VAL A 29 -8.87 -10.83 9.73
N LEU A 30 -7.91 -10.72 10.64
CA LEU A 30 -8.13 -10.85 12.08
C LEU A 30 -8.71 -9.54 12.65
N PRO A 31 -9.30 -9.57 13.87
CA PRO A 31 -9.91 -8.39 14.49
C PRO A 31 -8.99 -7.17 14.63
N GLY A 32 -7.68 -7.39 14.73
CA GLY A 32 -6.68 -6.31 14.79
C GLY A 32 -6.20 -5.82 13.42
N GLY A 33 -6.83 -6.27 12.32
CA GLY A 33 -6.45 -5.88 10.96
C GLY A 33 -5.30 -6.70 10.35
N GLU A 34 -4.76 -7.68 11.08
CA GLU A 34 -3.73 -8.57 10.55
C GLU A 34 -4.32 -9.52 9.50
N ARG A 35 -3.57 -9.77 8.45
CA ARG A 35 -3.89 -10.82 7.47
C ARG A 35 -3.38 -12.15 7.97
N ALA A 36 -4.24 -13.14 8.04
CA ALA A 36 -3.88 -14.51 8.40
C ALA A 36 -4.17 -15.45 7.24
N GLN A 37 -3.23 -16.35 6.96
CA GLN A 37 -3.42 -17.46 6.06
C GLN A 37 -3.18 -18.77 6.80
N PHE A 38 -4.21 -19.60 6.84
CA PHE A 38 -4.14 -20.96 7.36
C PHE A 38 -4.14 -21.94 6.19
N VAL A 39 -3.29 -22.94 6.28
CA VAL A 39 -3.21 -24.03 5.30
C VAL A 39 -3.16 -25.35 6.04
N MET A 40 -4.06 -26.27 5.71
CA MET A 40 -4.10 -27.61 6.31
C MET A 40 -4.02 -28.69 5.22
N SER A 41 -3.83 -29.94 5.63
CA SER A 41 -3.91 -31.09 4.72
C SER A 41 -5.25 -31.11 3.97
N PRO A 42 -5.26 -31.39 2.64
CA PRO A 42 -4.15 -31.90 1.81
C PRO A 42 -3.28 -30.81 1.16
N ALA A 43 -3.52 -29.51 1.37
CA ALA A 43 -2.74 -28.43 0.77
C ALA A 43 -1.34 -28.23 1.41
N CYS A 44 -1.07 -28.89 2.53
CA CYS A 44 0.26 -29.00 3.11
C CYS A 44 0.49 -30.43 3.60
N ARG A 45 1.66 -30.69 4.20
CA ARG A 45 2.03 -32.00 4.71
C ARG A 45 0.97 -32.54 5.68
N ALA A 46 0.71 -33.85 5.61
CA ALA A 46 -0.22 -34.52 6.52
C ALA A 46 0.09 -34.21 8.00
N ASP A 47 -0.95 -34.10 8.80
CA ASP A 47 -0.90 -33.76 10.23
C ASP A 47 -0.23 -32.44 10.60
N THR A 48 -0.05 -31.54 9.61
CA THR A 48 0.47 -30.20 9.83
C THR A 48 -0.55 -29.15 9.49
N VAL A 49 -0.40 -27.98 10.12
CA VAL A 49 -1.12 -26.75 9.78
C VAL A 49 -0.09 -25.62 9.69
N SER A 50 -0.06 -24.95 8.55
CA SER A 50 0.73 -23.74 8.38
C SER A 50 -0.14 -22.54 8.72
N LEU A 51 0.42 -21.60 9.48
CA LEU A 51 -0.20 -20.31 9.79
C LEU A 51 0.81 -19.21 9.49
N THR A 52 0.42 -18.31 8.61
CA THR A 52 1.16 -17.09 8.32
C THR A 52 0.32 -15.90 8.73
N ILE A 53 0.90 -14.99 9.54
CA ILE A 53 0.25 -13.74 9.95
C ILE A 53 1.11 -12.58 9.47
N ARG A 54 0.50 -11.69 8.67
CA ARG A 54 1.11 -10.43 8.26
C ARG A 54 0.49 -9.29 9.05
N LYS A 55 1.31 -8.66 9.88
CA LYS A 55 0.90 -7.46 10.62
C LYS A 55 0.87 -6.25 9.68
N PRO A 56 -0.20 -5.45 9.70
CA PRO A 56 -0.19 -4.17 9.01
C PRO A 56 0.87 -3.26 9.64
N SER A 57 1.57 -2.49 8.84
CA SER A 57 2.42 -1.41 9.35
C SER A 57 1.56 -0.18 9.55
N PHE A 58 1.47 0.28 10.78
CA PHE A 58 0.81 1.53 11.13
C PHE A 58 1.76 2.73 11.04
N ASP A 59 3.05 2.47 10.84
CA ASP A 59 4.04 3.54 10.66
C ASP A 59 3.80 4.26 9.34
N VAL A 60 3.42 5.51 9.44
CA VAL A 60 3.24 6.39 8.28
C VAL A 60 4.51 7.19 8.10
N ARG A 61 5.29 6.86 7.07
CA ARG A 61 6.49 7.61 6.68
C ARG A 61 6.08 8.87 5.93
N THR A 62 6.77 9.98 6.19
CA THR A 62 6.62 11.22 5.44
C THR A 62 7.67 11.31 4.32
N LEU A 63 7.50 12.24 3.39
CA LEU A 63 8.54 12.52 2.38
C LEU A 63 9.85 12.97 3.03
N ASP A 64 9.82 13.71 4.14
CA ASP A 64 11.02 14.12 4.89
C ASP A 64 11.78 12.91 5.44
N THR A 65 11.06 11.88 5.90
CA THR A 65 11.69 10.62 6.32
C THR A 65 12.40 9.94 5.15
N TYR A 66 11.81 9.97 3.96
CA TYR A 66 12.45 9.42 2.76
C TYR A 66 13.70 10.22 2.33
N ILE A 67 13.68 11.55 2.51
CA ILE A 67 14.86 12.41 2.27
C ILE A 67 15.98 12.00 3.24
N SER A 68 15.69 11.97 4.55
CA SER A 68 16.68 11.67 5.59
C SER A 68 17.30 10.27 5.46
N ASP A 69 16.53 9.30 4.97
CA ASP A 69 17.00 7.93 4.74
C ASP A 69 17.78 7.76 3.43
N GLY A 70 18.00 8.82 2.64
CA GLY A 70 18.72 8.76 1.37
C GLY A 70 17.97 8.01 0.27
N PHE A 71 16.65 7.89 0.35
CA PHE A 71 15.84 7.16 -0.64
C PHE A 71 16.01 7.71 -2.05
N PHE A 72 16.20 9.02 -2.17
CA PHE A 72 16.35 9.71 -3.44
C PHE A 72 17.79 9.75 -3.99
N ASP A 73 18.78 9.23 -3.27
CA ASP A 73 20.22 9.34 -3.66
C ASP A 73 20.56 8.60 -4.94
N ARG A 74 19.81 7.53 -5.26
CA ARG A 74 20.07 6.65 -6.41
C ARG A 74 19.14 6.87 -7.59
N ILE A 75 18.42 8.00 -7.62
CA ILE A 75 17.52 8.30 -8.74
C ILE A 75 18.35 8.62 -9.99
N GLN A 76 18.00 7.94 -11.10
CA GLN A 76 18.55 8.22 -12.41
C GLN A 76 17.56 9.05 -13.23
N ALA A 77 18.06 10.03 -13.97
CA ALA A 77 17.24 10.83 -14.85
C ALA A 77 16.71 9.97 -16.01
N ALA A 78 15.40 9.97 -16.23
CA ALA A 78 14.81 9.41 -17.43
C ALA A 78 14.62 10.52 -18.46
N ASN A 79 15.26 10.38 -19.64
CA ASN A 79 15.29 11.41 -20.69
C ASN A 79 13.97 11.56 -21.50
N ARG A 80 12.80 11.13 -20.97
CA ARG A 80 11.52 11.25 -21.66
C ARG A 80 10.53 12.01 -20.80
N LEU A 81 10.58 13.32 -20.92
CA LEU A 81 9.59 14.21 -20.34
C LEU A 81 8.56 14.56 -21.42
N ASN A 82 7.29 14.31 -21.13
CA ASN A 82 6.20 14.69 -22.02
C ASN A 82 5.85 16.17 -21.80
N THR A 83 5.66 16.95 -22.85
CA THR A 83 5.55 18.40 -22.83
C THR A 83 4.22 18.96 -22.28
N ALA A 84 3.29 18.09 -21.85
CA ALA A 84 1.97 18.50 -21.40
C ALA A 84 1.94 19.28 -20.06
N ASP A 85 3.01 19.21 -19.26
CA ASP A 85 3.11 19.84 -17.93
C ASP A 85 4.24 20.87 -17.86
N GLY A 86 4.27 21.80 -18.82
CA GLY A 86 5.37 22.75 -19.06
C GLY A 86 5.89 23.49 -17.83
N GLU A 87 5.02 23.98 -16.94
CA GLU A 87 5.44 24.73 -15.75
C GLU A 87 6.17 23.86 -14.73
N LEU A 88 5.65 22.65 -14.43
CA LEU A 88 6.32 21.68 -13.56
C LEU A 88 7.65 21.23 -14.15
N LEU A 89 7.68 20.99 -15.47
CA LEU A 89 8.87 20.57 -16.20
C LEU A 89 9.97 21.62 -16.16
N GLU A 90 9.65 22.87 -16.44
CA GLU A 90 10.65 23.96 -16.43
C GLU A 90 11.21 24.18 -15.01
N ARG A 91 10.37 24.13 -13.98
CA ARG A 91 10.80 24.34 -12.60
C ARG A 91 11.74 23.23 -12.10
N TYR A 92 11.54 21.99 -12.53
CA TYR A 92 12.28 20.83 -12.03
C TYR A 92 13.20 20.14 -13.06
N LYS A 93 13.40 20.76 -14.23
CA LYS A 93 14.15 20.21 -15.36
C LYS A 93 15.58 19.81 -15.02
N HIS A 94 16.24 20.54 -14.13
CA HIS A 94 17.63 20.34 -13.73
C HIS A 94 17.78 19.91 -12.27
N ILE A 95 16.79 19.19 -11.76
CA ILE A 95 16.73 18.79 -10.34
C ILE A 95 17.99 18.04 -9.89
N HIS A 96 18.62 17.27 -10.80
CA HIS A 96 19.84 16.50 -10.50
C HIS A 96 21.04 17.39 -10.22
N ASP A 97 21.10 18.54 -10.85
CA ASP A 97 22.23 19.47 -10.81
C ASP A 97 22.05 20.58 -9.77
N MET A 98 20.89 20.57 -9.09
CA MET A 98 20.56 21.59 -8.10
C MET A 98 21.09 21.24 -6.71
N PRO A 99 21.52 22.22 -5.91
CA PRO A 99 21.68 22.04 -4.47
C PRO A 99 20.40 21.48 -3.85
N GLN A 100 20.51 20.62 -2.85
CA GLN A 100 19.35 20.02 -2.18
C GLN A 100 18.43 19.21 -3.15
N ALA A 101 19.04 18.43 -4.03
CA ALA A 101 18.30 17.68 -5.06
C ALA A 101 17.23 16.75 -4.48
N ASN A 102 17.46 16.17 -3.30
CA ASN A 102 16.50 15.25 -2.66
C ASN A 102 15.25 15.98 -2.15
N GLU A 103 15.42 17.15 -1.55
CA GLU A 103 14.33 18.02 -1.11
C GLU A 103 13.49 18.48 -2.31
N ARG A 104 14.14 18.82 -3.40
CA ARG A 104 13.44 19.21 -4.64
C ARG A 104 12.72 18.07 -5.32
N ARG A 105 13.22 16.84 -5.20
CA ARG A 105 12.50 15.63 -5.68
C ARG A 105 11.26 15.36 -4.84
N ALA A 106 11.34 15.52 -3.55
CA ALA A 106 10.19 15.42 -2.65
C ALA A 106 9.17 16.52 -2.93
N GLU A 107 9.61 17.79 -3.09
CA GLU A 107 8.77 18.93 -3.48
C GLU A 107 8.06 18.68 -4.81
N PHE A 108 8.77 18.15 -5.81
CA PHE A 108 8.18 17.80 -7.11
C PHE A 108 7.05 16.77 -6.95
N LEU A 109 7.27 15.70 -6.17
CA LEU A 109 6.27 14.67 -5.93
C LEU A 109 5.05 15.25 -5.19
N GLN A 110 5.28 16.07 -4.17
CA GLN A 110 4.23 16.75 -3.45
C GLN A 110 3.39 17.61 -4.40
N ARG A 111 4.04 18.42 -5.25
CA ARG A 111 3.34 19.28 -6.24
C ARG A 111 2.57 18.45 -7.27
N CYS A 112 3.08 17.30 -7.69
CA CYS A 112 2.33 16.38 -8.55
C CYS A 112 1.01 15.94 -7.90
N VAL A 113 1.05 15.58 -6.62
CA VAL A 113 -0.14 15.18 -5.87
C VAL A 113 -1.10 16.34 -5.68
N GLU A 114 -0.64 17.51 -5.23
CA GLU A 114 -1.44 18.73 -5.03
C GLU A 114 -2.14 19.20 -6.32
N LEU A 115 -1.50 19.00 -7.47
CA LEU A 115 -2.04 19.35 -8.78
C LEU A 115 -2.88 18.22 -9.42
N GLY A 116 -3.18 17.15 -8.67
CA GLY A 116 -4.01 16.05 -9.15
C GLY A 116 -3.39 15.25 -10.31
N LYS A 117 -2.05 15.17 -10.40
CA LYS A 117 -1.38 14.42 -11.47
C LYS A 117 -1.49 12.92 -11.21
N ASN A 118 -1.56 12.14 -12.29
CA ASN A 118 -1.54 10.69 -12.20
C ASN A 118 -0.14 10.20 -11.80
N VAL A 119 -0.06 9.48 -10.68
CA VAL A 119 1.20 8.91 -10.18
C VAL A 119 1.11 7.39 -10.23
N VAL A 120 2.08 6.75 -10.88
CA VAL A 120 2.20 5.29 -10.95
C VAL A 120 3.42 4.86 -10.13
N ILE A 121 3.20 3.97 -9.16
CA ILE A 121 4.24 3.41 -8.31
C ILE A 121 4.42 1.93 -8.65
N ALA A 122 5.54 1.58 -9.24
CA ALA A 122 5.88 0.22 -9.66
C ALA A 122 7.13 -0.29 -8.92
N GLY A 123 7.18 -1.60 -8.73
CA GLY A 123 8.32 -2.26 -8.07
C GLY A 123 7.97 -3.70 -7.69
N GLU A 124 8.95 -4.47 -7.23
CA GLU A 124 8.77 -5.84 -6.78
C GLU A 124 7.96 -5.95 -5.48
N THR A 125 7.50 -7.15 -5.16
CA THR A 125 6.83 -7.43 -3.88
C THR A 125 7.80 -7.14 -2.72
N GLY A 126 7.32 -6.42 -1.70
CA GLY A 126 8.15 -6.04 -0.55
C GLY A 126 9.05 -4.81 -0.78
N SER A 127 9.03 -4.17 -1.95
CA SER A 127 9.85 -2.97 -2.24
C SER A 127 9.37 -1.68 -1.56
N GLY A 128 8.29 -1.71 -0.78
CA GLY A 128 7.76 -0.55 -0.07
C GLY A 128 6.80 0.32 -0.86
N LYS A 129 6.24 -0.16 -2.00
CA LYS A 129 5.27 0.60 -2.81
C LYS A 129 4.12 1.20 -2.01
N THR A 130 3.44 0.36 -1.23
CA THR A 130 2.31 0.80 -0.39
C THR A 130 2.76 1.83 0.65
N THR A 131 3.93 1.65 1.26
CA THR A 131 4.48 2.58 2.25
C THR A 131 4.81 3.94 1.61
N PHE A 132 5.37 3.93 0.39
CA PHE A 132 5.65 5.15 -0.34
C PHE A 132 4.36 5.85 -0.83
N MET A 133 3.39 5.09 -1.32
CA MET A 133 2.07 5.62 -1.68
C MET A 133 1.40 6.30 -0.48
N LYS A 134 1.49 5.71 0.70
CA LYS A 134 1.02 6.31 1.96
C LYS A 134 1.65 7.68 2.23
N ALA A 135 2.96 7.82 2.00
CA ALA A 135 3.64 9.09 2.17
C ALA A 135 3.12 10.15 1.19
N LEU A 136 2.89 9.78 -0.07
CA LEU A 136 2.31 10.69 -1.07
C LEU A 136 0.86 11.07 -0.75
N MET A 137 0.06 10.14 -0.23
CA MET A 137 -1.32 10.43 0.15
C MET A 137 -1.43 11.53 1.22
N GLN A 138 -0.44 11.70 2.09
CA GLN A 138 -0.41 12.79 3.07
C GLN A 138 -0.28 14.17 2.43
N CYS A 139 0.17 14.24 1.17
CA CYS A 139 0.26 15.47 0.42
C CYS A 139 -1.07 15.86 -0.28
N ILE A 140 -2.11 15.00 -0.20
CA ILE A 140 -3.42 15.31 -0.78
C ILE A 140 -4.07 16.42 0.05
N PRO A 141 -4.56 17.51 -0.59
CA PRO A 141 -5.26 18.57 0.12
C PRO A 141 -6.44 18.03 0.92
N THR A 142 -6.63 18.54 2.13
CA THR A 142 -7.71 18.09 3.03
C THR A 142 -9.11 18.39 2.52
N SER A 143 -9.24 19.26 1.52
CA SER A 143 -10.49 19.54 0.81
C SER A 143 -10.88 18.46 -0.20
N GLU A 144 -9.93 17.60 -0.59
CA GLU A 144 -10.15 16.59 -1.61
C GLU A 144 -10.78 15.32 -1.01
N ARG A 145 -11.70 14.71 -1.75
CA ARG A 145 -12.28 13.42 -1.39
C ARG A 145 -11.39 12.30 -1.88
N ILE A 146 -11.01 11.39 -0.99
CA ILE A 146 -10.18 10.22 -1.31
C ILE A 146 -11.07 8.99 -1.48
N ILE A 147 -10.86 8.27 -2.57
CA ILE A 147 -11.46 6.95 -2.85
C ILE A 147 -10.32 5.96 -3.04
N THR A 148 -10.34 4.86 -2.30
CA THR A 148 -9.38 3.76 -2.45
C THR A 148 -10.02 2.55 -3.10
N ILE A 149 -9.29 1.89 -4.00
CA ILE A 149 -9.67 0.63 -4.63
C ILE A 149 -8.56 -0.37 -4.32
N GLU A 150 -8.87 -1.35 -3.50
CA GLU A 150 -7.89 -2.27 -2.94
C GLU A 150 -8.44 -3.70 -2.91
N ASP A 151 -7.59 -4.69 -3.17
CA ASP A 151 -7.97 -6.10 -2.97
C ASP A 151 -8.15 -6.41 -1.48
N VAL A 152 -7.34 -5.78 -0.64
CA VAL A 152 -7.42 -5.85 0.83
C VAL A 152 -7.09 -4.47 1.39
N PRO A 153 -7.89 -3.96 2.32
CA PRO A 153 -7.66 -2.65 2.92
C PRO A 153 -6.28 -2.57 3.59
N GLU A 154 -5.38 -1.79 3.01
CA GLU A 154 -4.05 -1.45 3.56
C GLU A 154 -3.89 0.05 3.79
N LEU A 155 -4.73 0.83 3.10
CA LEU A 155 -4.65 2.29 3.06
C LEU A 155 -5.58 2.94 4.12
N VAL A 156 -5.66 2.37 5.31
CA VAL A 156 -6.44 2.94 6.43
C VAL A 156 -5.63 4.04 7.09
N TYR A 157 -6.08 5.28 7.05
CA TYR A 157 -5.40 6.44 7.68
C TYR A 157 -6.36 7.40 8.34
N GLY A 158 -5.86 8.00 9.41
CA GLY A 158 -6.45 9.16 10.04
C GLY A 158 -6.26 10.46 9.25
N LEU A 159 -6.50 10.46 7.95
CA LEU A 159 -6.59 11.70 7.18
C LEU A 159 -7.98 12.31 7.42
N PRO A 160 -8.08 13.62 7.69
CA PRO A 160 -9.34 14.29 8.02
C PRO A 160 -10.45 14.14 6.96
N ASN A 161 -10.06 13.93 5.72
CA ASN A 161 -10.94 13.79 4.56
C ASN A 161 -11.23 12.33 4.17
N HIS A 162 -10.85 11.38 5.04
CA HIS A 162 -11.01 9.95 4.82
C HIS A 162 -12.14 9.33 5.68
N ASP A 163 -13.14 10.12 6.05
CA ASP A 163 -14.21 9.70 6.97
C ASP A 163 -15.17 8.62 6.43
N ASN A 164 -15.05 8.24 5.15
CA ASN A 164 -15.71 7.08 4.58
C ASN A 164 -14.93 6.55 3.38
N PRO A 165 -13.93 5.68 3.58
CA PRO A 165 -13.33 4.97 2.46
C PRO A 165 -14.39 4.06 1.86
N VAL A 166 -14.82 4.33 0.66
CA VAL A 166 -15.52 3.33 -0.13
C VAL A 166 -14.46 2.34 -0.61
N SER A 167 -14.18 1.36 0.23
CA SER A 167 -13.35 0.22 -0.12
C SER A 167 -14.15 -0.65 -1.09
N TYR A 168 -13.85 -0.59 -2.36
CA TYR A 168 -14.34 -1.57 -3.33
C TYR A 168 -13.40 -2.78 -3.31
N THR A 169 -13.73 -3.78 -2.48
CA THR A 169 -13.18 -5.12 -2.63
C THR A 169 -13.93 -5.83 -3.74
N HIS A 170 -13.20 -6.40 -4.67
CA HIS A 170 -13.60 -7.25 -5.81
C HIS A 170 -13.90 -6.54 -7.14
N LEU A 171 -12.83 -6.26 -7.88
CA LEU A 171 -12.83 -6.46 -9.30
C LEU A 171 -12.21 -7.84 -9.58
N ARG A 172 -13.02 -8.91 -9.51
CA ARG A 172 -12.65 -10.18 -10.16
C ARG A 172 -12.97 -10.02 -11.64
N ALA A 173 -11.92 -10.06 -12.46
CA ALA A 173 -12.05 -10.35 -13.87
C ALA A 173 -12.44 -11.81 -14.07
#